data_2d654526f2b74cc6b3fe414b9e75905f
#
_entry.id   2d654526f2b74cc6b3fe414b9e75905f
#
_cell.length_a   1.000
_cell.length_b   1.000
_cell.length_c   1.000
_cell.angle_alpha   90.00
_cell.angle_beta   90.00
_cell.angle_gamma   90.00
#
_symmetry.space_group_name_H-M   'P 1'
#
loop_
_entity.id
_entity.type
_entity.pdbx_description
1 polymer ?
#
loop_
_entity_poly.entity_id
_entity_poly.type
_entity_poly.pdbx_seq_one_letter_code
_entity_poly.pdbx_strand_id
1 'polypeptide(L)'
;MAKPSRLFVIILPMLNKLFLVLLLLAIGSSVRAQDKTPQTYNAEGVSIEFTAKPASPEFRQVVAGEEATLRFKITGSNGGVPLTNLRPVAWLDQRQSKDSITARECREMVQSFLQPSFNKRPTLDLNAYFILTLNNEPNISVIDPLSGFGGSKLYTLIPLASYGEDWVLTADNKRLYVSMPAANELAVIDIPTWKVIDRIDVGAMPTRLALQHDERYLWIDNTAGSSAESRVTIVDTVTLKVVKQLVTGLGHHEIAFSDDDRLAFITNDETRTVSVVDVRKLQVLKQISTGISPAAIAFSSLSQTAYVAVAGDGTIMAIGGPRHEVIARIATEPGVSVLGIPATGHYGFALNPKTSKVYVFDLSSNRLVQTVPVGPGSDQISFTQQFAYVRSTGSEFVTMIKLADIGKEAAVTKFPAGQRAPAESALSSHAAAIVPAPEDGSVLVANPADKMIYYYTEGMAVPMGSFQNYRRDPRALLVIDNSLRETTRGVYSTTVRLNTAGRYDVAFLLDSPRVVNCFELTVAENPNVPKKTETAIKIEPVVKEAVANAGTRFNVRFKVLDAKTGTAKTNLEDLNVLVFLSPGIWQQRDFAKSIGEGVYETSFVPPSAGVYYVFFQSASLGLQFNQSTPLTIQAVKN
;
A
#
# COMPACT_ATOMS: atom_id res chain seq x y z
N MET A 1 31.08 -69.22 55.24
CA MET A 1 30.69 -69.86 53.96
C MET A 1 29.20 -69.73 53.74
N ALA A 2 28.74 -68.77 53.00
CA ALA A 2 27.32 -68.58 52.66
C ALA A 2 27.24 -68.39 51.15
N LYS A 3 26.43 -69.20 50.46
CA LYS A 3 26.17 -69.19 49.05
C LYS A 3 25.32 -67.95 48.69
N PRO A 4 25.58 -67.25 47.60
CA PRO A 4 24.73 -66.16 47.15
C PRO A 4 23.46 -66.69 46.47
N SER A 5 22.32 -66.06 46.76
CA SER A 5 20.97 -66.39 46.33
C SER A 5 20.74 -66.15 44.83
N ARG A 6 20.05 -67.10 44.19
CA ARG A 6 19.62 -67.13 42.80
C ARG A 6 18.44 -66.16 42.50
N LEU A 7 18.54 -64.88 42.86
CA LEU A 7 17.45 -63.94 42.64
C LEU A 7 17.70 -62.84 41.54
N PHE A 8 18.88 -62.93 40.89
CA PHE A 8 19.30 -61.86 39.92
C PHE A 8 19.15 -62.23 38.44
N VAL A 9 18.70 -63.43 38.08
CA VAL A 9 18.68 -63.91 36.68
C VAL A 9 17.30 -63.80 36.00
N ILE A 10 16.23 -63.51 36.74
CA ILE A 10 14.88 -63.50 36.15
C ILE A 10 14.39 -62.06 35.71
N ILE A 11 15.09 -60.99 36.13
CA ILE A 11 14.64 -59.61 35.82
C ILE A 11 15.25 -59.10 34.52
N LEU A 12 16.37 -59.62 34.02
CA LEU A 12 17.01 -59.11 32.78
C LEU A 12 16.23 -59.36 31.47
N PRO A 13 15.53 -60.49 31.27
CA PRO A 13 14.81 -60.70 30.00
C PRO A 13 13.47 -59.94 29.91
N MET A 14 12.88 -59.47 31.03
CA MET A 14 11.65 -58.65 30.98
C MET A 14 11.95 -57.18 30.69
N LEU A 15 13.07 -56.64 31.15
CA LEU A 15 13.45 -55.25 30.84
C LEU A 15 13.79 -55.04 29.37
N ASN A 16 14.42 -56.04 28.71
CA ASN A 16 14.75 -55.95 27.29
C ASN A 16 13.50 -56.03 26.37
N LYS A 17 12.44 -56.72 26.78
CA LYS A 17 11.19 -56.77 26.02
C LYS A 17 10.36 -55.51 26.21
N LEU A 18 10.43 -54.86 27.38
CA LEU A 18 9.73 -53.58 27.62
C LEU A 18 10.44 -52.42 26.91
N PHE A 19 11.78 -52.45 26.81
CA PHE A 19 12.54 -51.44 26.04
C PHE A 19 12.35 -51.62 24.53
N LEU A 20 12.16 -52.82 24.01
CA LEU A 20 11.90 -53.08 22.61
C LEU A 20 10.47 -52.66 22.19
N VAL A 21 9.49 -52.79 23.07
CA VAL A 21 8.10 -52.34 22.85
C VAL A 21 8.00 -50.81 22.96
N LEU A 22 8.76 -50.18 23.87
CA LEU A 22 8.82 -48.70 23.96
C LEU A 22 9.61 -48.09 22.79
N LEU A 23 10.62 -48.78 22.24
CA LEU A 23 11.34 -48.31 21.04
C LEU A 23 10.50 -48.48 19.76
N LEU A 24 9.64 -49.50 19.70
CA LEU A 24 8.69 -49.67 18.58
C LEU A 24 7.47 -48.72 18.62
N LEU A 25 7.08 -48.22 19.79
CA LEU A 25 6.05 -47.17 19.95
C LEU A 25 6.61 -45.78 19.70
N ALA A 26 7.92 -45.54 19.75
CA ALA A 26 8.58 -44.29 19.40
C ALA A 26 8.85 -44.12 17.90
N ILE A 27 8.67 -45.17 17.08
CA ILE A 27 8.81 -45.10 15.59
C ILE A 27 7.46 -44.87 14.91
N GLY A 28 6.37 -44.84 15.67
CA GLY A 28 5.02 -44.58 15.15
C GLY A 28 4.66 -43.11 15.15
N SER A 29 4.75 -42.51 13.96
CA SER A 29 4.19 -41.23 13.56
C SER A 29 5.10 -40.00 13.53
N SER A 30 6.25 -40.09 12.90
CA SER A 30 6.68 -38.99 12.07
C SER A 30 5.85 -39.05 10.78
N VAL A 31 4.61 -38.59 10.82
CA VAL A 31 3.90 -38.17 9.61
C VAL A 31 4.73 -37.02 9.04
N ARG A 32 5.64 -37.35 8.13
CA ARG A 32 6.31 -36.37 7.29
C ARG A 32 5.19 -35.62 6.59
N ALA A 33 5.02 -34.34 6.94
CA ALA A 33 4.27 -33.43 6.12
C ALA A 33 4.85 -33.56 4.70
N GLN A 34 4.06 -34.03 3.76
CA GLN A 34 4.36 -33.90 2.36
C GLN A 34 4.37 -32.40 2.06
N ASP A 35 5.56 -31.78 2.08
CA ASP A 35 5.77 -30.58 1.30
C ASP A 35 5.32 -30.96 -0.12
N LYS A 36 4.21 -30.39 -0.59
CA LYS A 36 3.77 -30.61 -1.97
C LYS A 36 4.95 -30.19 -2.84
N THR A 37 5.46 -31.15 -3.62
CA THR A 37 6.55 -30.93 -4.57
C THR A 37 6.22 -29.70 -5.40
N PRO A 38 7.14 -28.76 -5.61
CA PRO A 38 6.91 -27.62 -6.48
C PRO A 38 6.37 -28.06 -7.82
N GLN A 39 5.33 -27.39 -8.31
CA GLN A 39 4.80 -27.67 -9.64
C GLN A 39 5.69 -26.95 -10.66
N THR A 40 6.29 -27.71 -11.57
CA THR A 40 7.19 -27.15 -12.59
C THR A 40 6.57 -27.31 -13.97
N TYR A 41 6.65 -26.25 -14.76
CA TYR A 41 6.26 -26.23 -16.16
C TYR A 41 7.39 -25.71 -17.04
N ASN A 42 7.69 -26.42 -18.13
CA ASN A 42 8.77 -26.07 -19.06
C ASN A 42 8.19 -25.82 -20.45
N ALA A 43 8.43 -24.63 -20.99
CA ALA A 43 8.04 -24.27 -22.35
C ALA A 43 8.90 -23.10 -22.86
N GLU A 44 9.07 -23.00 -24.17
CA GLU A 44 9.71 -21.85 -24.84
C GLU A 44 11.09 -21.47 -24.25
N GLY A 45 11.86 -22.46 -23.79
CA GLY A 45 13.18 -22.23 -23.20
C GLY A 45 13.14 -21.71 -21.76
N VAL A 46 11.98 -21.68 -21.11
CA VAL A 46 11.77 -21.21 -19.75
C VAL A 46 11.25 -22.35 -18.86
N SER A 47 11.73 -22.39 -17.62
CA SER A 47 11.23 -23.25 -16.56
C SER A 47 10.56 -22.39 -15.49
N ILE A 48 9.31 -22.69 -15.16
CA ILE A 48 8.49 -21.97 -14.19
C ILE A 48 8.13 -22.94 -13.06
N GLU A 49 8.58 -22.63 -11.85
CA GLU A 49 8.28 -23.37 -10.62
C GLU A 49 7.29 -22.59 -9.78
N PHE A 50 6.10 -23.13 -9.56
CA PHE A 50 5.06 -22.55 -8.70
C PHE A 50 5.07 -23.17 -7.31
N THR A 51 5.02 -22.33 -6.29
CA THR A 51 4.87 -22.72 -4.88
C THR A 51 3.90 -21.79 -4.17
N ALA A 52 3.16 -22.33 -3.21
CA ALA A 52 2.29 -21.57 -2.32
C ALA A 52 2.56 -21.98 -0.87
N LYS A 53 2.80 -21.01 -0.01
CA LYS A 53 3.11 -21.24 1.42
C LYS A 53 2.25 -20.35 2.30
N PRO A 54 1.75 -20.84 3.47
CA PRO A 54 1.12 -19.98 4.44
C PRO A 54 2.11 -18.92 4.93
N ALA A 55 1.65 -17.69 5.17
CA ALA A 55 2.46 -16.62 5.74
C ALA A 55 2.71 -16.85 7.24
N SER A 56 1.73 -17.40 7.95
CA SER A 56 1.88 -17.77 9.36
C SER A 56 2.55 -19.14 9.53
N PRO A 57 3.55 -19.27 10.42
CA PRO A 57 4.21 -20.54 10.71
C PRO A 57 3.32 -21.55 11.46
N GLU A 58 2.17 -21.13 11.96
CA GLU A 58 1.18 -21.98 12.62
C GLU A 58 0.56 -23.01 11.67
N PHE A 59 0.50 -22.68 10.38
CA PHE A 59 -0.10 -23.53 9.36
C PHE A 59 0.98 -24.18 8.49
N ARG A 60 0.80 -25.47 8.20
CA ARG A 60 1.68 -26.23 7.30
C ARG A 60 1.24 -26.19 5.84
N GLN A 61 0.04 -25.71 5.58
CA GLN A 61 -0.57 -25.60 4.24
C GLN A 61 -1.41 -24.34 4.17
N VAL A 62 -1.69 -23.86 2.99
CA VAL A 62 -2.58 -22.72 2.77
C VAL A 62 -3.97 -23.06 3.30
N VAL A 63 -4.51 -22.23 4.17
CA VAL A 63 -5.84 -22.36 4.77
C VAL A 63 -6.72 -21.17 4.46
N ALA A 64 -8.02 -21.39 4.39
CA ALA A 64 -8.99 -20.33 4.11
C ALA A 64 -8.99 -19.24 5.19
N GLY A 65 -9.05 -17.98 4.78
CA GLY A 65 -9.06 -16.83 5.67
C GLY A 65 -7.69 -16.38 6.17
N GLU A 66 -6.63 -17.12 5.88
CA GLU A 66 -5.25 -16.78 6.27
C GLU A 66 -4.44 -16.32 5.06
N GLU A 67 -3.39 -15.56 5.32
CA GLU A 67 -2.48 -15.10 4.29
C GLU A 67 -1.59 -16.23 3.77
N ALA A 68 -1.36 -16.25 2.47
CA ALA A 68 -0.46 -17.15 1.79
C ALA A 68 0.43 -16.40 0.80
N THR A 69 1.71 -16.76 0.75
CA THR A 69 2.64 -16.26 -0.25
C THR A 69 2.63 -17.18 -1.45
N LEU A 70 2.26 -16.65 -2.61
CA LEU A 70 2.34 -17.31 -3.90
C LEU A 70 3.66 -16.89 -4.57
N ARG A 71 4.37 -17.85 -5.13
CA ARG A 71 5.70 -17.65 -5.66
C ARG A 71 5.90 -18.38 -6.98
N PHE A 72 6.39 -17.66 -7.98
CA PHE A 72 6.83 -18.18 -9.26
C PHE A 72 8.33 -17.95 -9.40
N LYS A 73 9.10 -19.05 -9.46
CA LYS A 73 10.52 -18.99 -9.77
C LYS A 73 10.69 -19.27 -11.26
N ILE A 74 11.27 -18.30 -11.98
CA ILE A 74 11.40 -18.36 -13.43
C ILE A 74 12.88 -18.43 -13.80
N THR A 75 13.27 -19.48 -14.51
CA THR A 75 14.65 -19.72 -14.91
C THR A 75 14.72 -20.14 -16.38
N GLY A 76 15.86 -19.96 -17.02
CA GLY A 76 16.13 -20.57 -18.32
C GLY A 76 16.16 -22.11 -18.20
N SER A 77 15.53 -22.81 -19.12
CA SER A 77 15.48 -24.28 -19.11
C SER A 77 16.88 -24.91 -19.31
N ASN A 78 17.79 -24.21 -19.97
CA ASN A 78 19.18 -24.61 -20.17
C ASN A 78 20.07 -23.96 -19.11
N GLY A 79 20.36 -24.67 -18.02
CA GLY A 79 21.30 -24.23 -16.98
C GLY A 79 20.72 -23.53 -15.76
N GLY A 80 19.39 -23.36 -15.66
CA GLY A 80 18.72 -22.85 -14.47
C GLY A 80 19.05 -21.39 -14.10
N VAL A 81 19.53 -20.58 -15.06
CA VAL A 81 19.85 -19.15 -14.84
C VAL A 81 18.57 -18.40 -14.52
N PRO A 82 18.51 -17.63 -13.41
CA PRO A 82 17.35 -16.81 -13.08
C PRO A 82 17.05 -15.80 -14.18
N LEU A 83 15.80 -15.73 -14.62
CA LEU A 83 15.32 -14.74 -15.57
C LEU A 83 14.70 -13.58 -14.79
N THR A 84 15.33 -12.42 -14.88
CA THR A 84 15.01 -11.19 -14.15
C THR A 84 14.28 -10.18 -15.02
N ASN A 85 13.62 -9.20 -14.38
CA ASN A 85 12.89 -8.12 -15.06
C ASN A 85 11.79 -8.62 -16.02
N LEU A 86 11.21 -9.79 -15.70
CA LEU A 86 10.03 -10.28 -16.42
C LEU A 86 8.77 -9.68 -15.80
N ARG A 87 7.66 -9.75 -16.56
CA ARG A 87 6.34 -9.31 -16.11
C ARG A 87 5.35 -10.46 -16.19
N PRO A 88 5.44 -11.43 -15.28
CA PRO A 88 4.44 -12.46 -15.20
C PRO A 88 3.12 -11.89 -14.71
N VAL A 89 2.02 -12.31 -15.31
CA VAL A 89 0.68 -12.03 -14.83
C VAL A 89 -0.01 -13.31 -14.44
N ALA A 90 -0.81 -13.29 -13.39
CA ALA A 90 -1.52 -14.46 -12.94
C ALA A 90 -2.87 -14.13 -12.29
N TRP A 91 -3.74 -15.10 -12.29
CA TRP A 91 -5.08 -15.03 -11.71
C TRP A 91 -5.40 -16.34 -11.00
N LEU A 92 -6.19 -16.28 -9.95
CA LEU A 92 -6.77 -17.46 -9.31
C LEU A 92 -8.24 -17.54 -9.62
N ASP A 93 -8.68 -18.74 -10.00
CA ASP A 93 -10.10 -19.04 -10.13
C ASP A 93 -10.46 -20.30 -9.35
N GLN A 94 -11.57 -20.25 -8.60
CA GLN A 94 -12.02 -21.39 -7.81
C GLN A 94 -12.61 -22.44 -8.73
N ARG A 95 -12.03 -23.64 -8.70
CA ARG A 95 -12.45 -24.74 -9.54
C ARG A 95 -13.79 -25.30 -9.09
N GLN A 96 -14.75 -25.37 -10.02
CA GLN A 96 -16.07 -25.94 -9.75
C GLN A 96 -16.12 -27.46 -10.00
N SER A 97 -15.25 -27.96 -10.88
CA SER A 97 -15.19 -29.39 -11.25
C SER A 97 -14.17 -30.17 -10.41
N LYS A 98 -14.30 -31.52 -10.40
CA LYS A 98 -13.31 -32.41 -9.76
C LYS A 98 -12.10 -32.66 -10.64
N ASP A 99 -12.24 -32.49 -11.97
CA ASP A 99 -11.20 -32.79 -12.93
C ASP A 99 -10.19 -31.65 -13.08
N SER A 100 -8.94 -31.99 -13.40
CA SER A 100 -7.90 -31.04 -13.70
C SER A 100 -8.19 -30.30 -15.01
N ILE A 101 -7.87 -29.01 -15.06
CA ILE A 101 -8.05 -28.19 -16.26
C ILE A 101 -7.09 -28.64 -17.36
N THR A 102 -7.58 -28.73 -18.57
CA THR A 102 -6.77 -29.06 -19.75
C THR A 102 -5.97 -27.84 -20.23
N ALA A 103 -4.90 -28.08 -20.99
CA ALA A 103 -4.09 -26.96 -21.55
C ALA A 103 -4.91 -26.05 -22.49
N ARG A 104 -5.95 -26.56 -23.13
CA ARG A 104 -6.87 -25.78 -23.97
C ARG A 104 -7.75 -24.88 -23.10
N GLU A 105 -8.40 -25.43 -22.09
CA GLU A 105 -9.27 -24.70 -21.17
C GLU A 105 -8.46 -23.63 -20.39
N CYS A 106 -7.20 -23.94 -20.03
CA CYS A 106 -6.29 -22.97 -19.42
C CYS A 106 -6.05 -21.76 -20.33
N ARG A 107 -5.77 -21.98 -21.63
CA ARG A 107 -5.61 -20.87 -22.59
C ARG A 107 -6.89 -20.06 -22.76
N GLU A 108 -8.03 -20.71 -22.83
CA GLU A 108 -9.34 -20.07 -22.93
C GLU A 108 -9.63 -19.23 -21.65
N MET A 109 -9.27 -19.75 -20.48
CA MET A 109 -9.36 -19.04 -19.19
C MET A 109 -8.51 -17.78 -19.18
N VAL A 110 -7.21 -17.87 -19.50
CA VAL A 110 -6.31 -16.72 -19.58
C VAL A 110 -6.84 -15.67 -20.55
N GLN A 111 -7.29 -16.10 -21.73
CA GLN A 111 -7.88 -15.16 -22.71
C GLN A 111 -9.13 -14.45 -22.16
N SER A 112 -9.98 -15.17 -21.41
CA SER A 112 -11.18 -14.57 -20.82
C SER A 112 -10.85 -13.52 -19.74
N PHE A 113 -9.71 -13.65 -19.06
CA PHE A 113 -9.26 -12.68 -18.05
C PHE A 113 -8.56 -11.46 -18.66
N LEU A 114 -7.88 -11.64 -19.79
CA LEU A 114 -7.30 -10.53 -20.55
C LEU A 114 -8.36 -9.66 -21.24
N GLN A 115 -9.52 -10.21 -21.55
CA GLN A 115 -10.62 -9.47 -22.16
C GLN A 115 -11.68 -9.18 -21.08
N PRO A 116 -11.81 -7.92 -20.62
CA PRO A 116 -12.78 -7.60 -19.59
C PRO A 116 -14.20 -7.89 -20.09
N SER A 117 -14.75 -9.01 -19.68
CA SER A 117 -16.15 -9.34 -19.91
C SER A 117 -16.91 -9.33 -18.59
N PHE A 118 -18.13 -8.81 -18.59
CA PHE A 118 -18.98 -8.79 -17.39
C PHE A 118 -19.33 -10.18 -16.86
N ASN A 119 -19.13 -11.22 -17.65
CA ASN A 119 -19.62 -12.57 -17.36
C ASN A 119 -18.57 -13.53 -16.78
N LYS A 120 -17.28 -13.22 -16.84
CA LYS A 120 -16.24 -14.09 -16.29
C LYS A 120 -15.12 -13.26 -15.67
N ARG A 121 -15.08 -13.26 -14.35
CA ARG A 121 -14.01 -12.62 -13.55
C ARG A 121 -13.26 -13.69 -12.76
N PRO A 122 -11.95 -13.57 -12.60
CA PRO A 122 -11.21 -14.45 -11.71
C PRO A 122 -11.69 -14.26 -10.27
N THR A 123 -11.55 -15.29 -9.45
CA THR A 123 -11.81 -15.19 -8.00
C THR A 123 -10.85 -14.19 -7.36
N LEU A 124 -9.61 -14.11 -7.84
CA LEU A 124 -8.60 -13.15 -7.40
C LEU A 124 -7.65 -12.80 -8.55
N ASP A 125 -7.42 -11.52 -8.75
CA ASP A 125 -6.43 -10.99 -9.69
C ASP A 125 -5.12 -10.71 -8.97
N LEU A 126 -4.04 -11.40 -9.36
CA LEU A 126 -2.69 -11.22 -8.79
C LEU A 126 -1.92 -10.07 -9.44
N ASN A 127 -2.57 -9.29 -10.29
CA ASN A 127 -1.98 -8.13 -10.95
C ASN A 127 -2.60 -6.83 -10.40
N ALA A 128 -3.46 -6.96 -9.39
CA ALA A 128 -4.25 -5.85 -8.88
C ALA A 128 -3.39 -4.83 -8.13
N TYR A 129 -3.69 -3.56 -8.35
CA TYR A 129 -3.21 -2.45 -7.55
C TYR A 129 -4.36 -1.49 -7.26
N PHE A 130 -4.19 -0.64 -6.26
CA PHE A 130 -5.15 0.38 -5.91
C PHE A 130 -4.49 1.76 -5.99
N ILE A 131 -5.26 2.74 -6.47
CA ILE A 131 -4.88 4.14 -6.44
C ILE A 131 -5.62 4.78 -5.29
N LEU A 132 -4.89 5.26 -4.29
CA LEU A 132 -5.42 6.05 -3.21
C LEU A 132 -5.29 7.54 -3.56
N THR A 133 -6.33 8.29 -3.25
CA THR A 133 -6.35 9.73 -3.45
C THR A 133 -6.67 10.42 -2.14
N LEU A 134 -5.71 11.18 -1.62
CA LEU A 134 -5.94 12.07 -0.49
C LEU A 134 -6.72 13.28 -1.00
N ASN A 135 -7.91 13.50 -0.46
CA ASN A 135 -8.81 14.53 -0.95
C ASN A 135 -8.72 15.82 -0.11
N ASN A 136 -9.19 16.89 -0.70
CA ASN A 136 -9.36 18.15 0.03
C ASN A 136 -10.50 18.06 1.06
N GLU A 137 -11.43 17.14 0.86
CA GLU A 137 -12.41 16.73 1.86
C GLU A 137 -11.80 15.70 2.85
N PRO A 138 -12.40 15.53 4.05
CA PRO A 138 -11.87 14.61 5.07
C PRO A 138 -12.11 13.14 4.71
N ASN A 139 -11.53 12.67 3.62
CA ASN A 139 -11.60 11.29 3.18
C ASN A 139 -10.47 10.93 2.20
N ILE A 140 -10.26 9.63 2.03
CA ILE A 140 -9.40 9.06 1.00
C ILE A 140 -10.28 8.26 0.04
N SER A 141 -10.19 8.52 -1.26
CA SER A 141 -10.77 7.66 -2.28
C SER A 141 -9.85 6.48 -2.55
N VAL A 142 -10.40 5.28 -2.59
CA VAL A 142 -9.70 4.05 -3.02
C VAL A 142 -10.27 3.68 -4.39
N ILE A 143 -9.46 3.69 -5.41
CA ILE A 143 -9.85 3.42 -6.80
C ILE A 143 -9.21 2.09 -7.22
N ASP A 144 -10.03 1.20 -7.75
CA ASP A 144 -9.59 -0.05 -8.39
C ASP A 144 -9.56 0.17 -9.91
N PRO A 145 -8.38 0.31 -10.52
CA PRO A 145 -8.27 0.61 -11.95
C PRO A 145 -8.68 -0.55 -12.84
N LEU A 146 -8.59 -1.78 -12.36
CA LEU A 146 -8.87 -3.00 -13.13
C LEU A 146 -10.32 -3.44 -12.99
N SER A 147 -10.89 -3.33 -11.80
CA SER A 147 -12.24 -3.80 -11.49
C SER A 147 -13.12 -2.65 -11.01
N GLY A 148 -14.40 -2.71 -11.31
CA GLY A 148 -15.38 -1.74 -10.86
C GLY A 148 -16.71 -2.43 -10.57
N PHE A 149 -17.58 -1.77 -9.80
CA PHE A 149 -18.95 -2.22 -9.54
C PHE A 149 -19.94 -1.16 -10.04
N GLY A 150 -20.94 -1.59 -10.80
CA GLY A 150 -21.95 -0.68 -11.33
C GLY A 150 -21.39 0.41 -12.26
N GLY A 151 -20.28 0.14 -12.97
CA GLY A 151 -19.58 1.11 -13.83
C GLY A 151 -18.67 2.09 -13.09
N SER A 152 -18.60 2.01 -11.77
CA SER A 152 -17.71 2.82 -10.94
C SER A 152 -16.42 2.06 -10.64
N LYS A 153 -15.28 2.73 -10.80
CA LYS A 153 -13.98 2.23 -10.34
C LYS A 153 -13.64 2.63 -8.89
N LEU A 154 -14.50 3.43 -8.26
CA LEU A 154 -14.37 3.72 -6.84
C LEU A 154 -14.63 2.45 -6.05
N TYR A 155 -13.62 1.95 -5.35
CA TYR A 155 -13.72 0.75 -4.54
C TYR A 155 -14.37 1.03 -3.18
N THR A 156 -13.87 2.06 -2.48
CA THR A 156 -14.42 2.55 -1.19
C THR A 156 -13.95 3.97 -0.90
N LEU A 157 -14.52 4.56 0.14
CA LEU A 157 -14.02 5.79 0.76
C LEU A 157 -13.61 5.49 2.20
N ILE A 158 -12.47 6.01 2.60
CA ILE A 158 -12.00 5.95 3.97
C ILE A 158 -12.25 7.32 4.61
N PRO A 159 -13.22 7.45 5.52
CA PRO A 159 -13.48 8.72 6.18
C PRO A 159 -12.37 9.05 7.20
N LEU A 160 -11.96 10.31 7.22
CA LEU A 160 -11.01 10.87 8.18
C LEU A 160 -11.72 11.82 9.15
N ALA A 161 -11.08 12.16 10.29
CA ALA A 161 -11.62 13.14 11.24
C ALA A 161 -11.52 14.58 10.72
N SER A 162 -10.45 14.87 9.97
CA SER A 162 -10.24 16.12 9.23
C SER A 162 -9.51 15.81 7.93
N TYR A 163 -9.25 16.82 7.08
CA TYR A 163 -8.41 16.60 5.89
C TYR A 163 -7.01 16.10 6.30
N GLY A 164 -6.47 15.19 5.48
CA GLY A 164 -5.10 14.70 5.63
C GLY A 164 -4.10 15.65 4.97
N GLU A 165 -2.90 15.75 5.53
CA GLU A 165 -1.83 16.61 4.99
C GLU A 165 -0.70 15.78 4.38
N ASP A 166 -0.23 14.78 5.07
CA ASP A 166 0.80 13.85 4.60
C ASP A 166 0.44 12.42 4.98
N TRP A 167 1.04 11.47 4.29
CA TRP A 167 0.86 10.05 4.55
C TRP A 167 2.10 9.23 4.28
N VAL A 168 2.20 8.09 4.97
CA VAL A 168 3.26 7.11 4.74
C VAL A 168 2.71 5.69 4.87
N LEU A 169 3.08 4.84 3.92
CA LEU A 169 2.68 3.45 3.84
C LEU A 169 3.81 2.56 4.34
N THR A 170 3.49 1.49 5.09
CA THR A 170 4.46 0.46 5.45
C THR A 170 4.91 -0.36 4.24
N ALA A 171 6.14 -0.88 4.27
CA ALA A 171 6.72 -1.64 3.15
C ALA A 171 5.94 -2.92 2.80
N ASP A 172 5.22 -3.48 3.77
CA ASP A 172 4.34 -4.63 3.58
C ASP A 172 2.95 -4.27 3.03
N ASN A 173 2.69 -2.99 2.75
CA ASN A 173 1.41 -2.45 2.29
C ASN A 173 0.21 -2.70 3.24
N LYS A 174 0.45 -2.91 4.53
CA LYS A 174 -0.64 -3.25 5.47
C LYS A 174 -1.16 -2.07 6.27
N ARG A 175 -0.32 -1.07 6.55
CA ARG A 175 -0.70 0.10 7.33
C ARG A 175 -0.38 1.40 6.61
N LEU A 176 -1.33 2.31 6.63
CA LEU A 176 -1.15 3.68 6.14
C LEU A 176 -1.37 4.63 7.31
N TYR A 177 -0.39 5.50 7.53
CA TYR A 177 -0.46 6.57 8.51
C TYR A 177 -0.77 7.88 7.79
N VAL A 178 -1.68 8.69 8.36
CA VAL A 178 -2.10 9.98 7.77
C VAL A 178 -2.10 11.05 8.84
N SER A 179 -1.36 12.12 8.64
CA SER A 179 -1.40 13.29 9.52
C SER A 179 -2.65 14.12 9.27
N MET A 180 -3.29 14.57 10.34
CA MET A 180 -4.52 15.37 10.30
C MET A 180 -4.32 16.65 11.13
N PRO A 181 -3.77 17.74 10.54
CA PRO A 181 -3.40 18.94 11.28
C PRO A 181 -4.54 19.57 12.08
N ALA A 182 -5.72 19.69 11.48
CA ALA A 182 -6.88 20.32 12.13
C ALA A 182 -7.48 19.47 13.27
N ALA A 183 -7.18 18.15 13.31
CA ALA A 183 -7.59 17.27 14.39
C ALA A 183 -6.52 17.08 15.47
N ASN A 184 -5.27 17.50 15.22
CA ASN A 184 -4.10 17.19 16.04
C ASN A 184 -3.82 15.70 16.20
N GLU A 185 -4.26 14.90 15.23
CA GLU A 185 -4.22 13.44 15.29
C GLU A 185 -3.46 12.86 14.10
N LEU A 186 -2.96 11.64 14.32
CA LEU A 186 -2.51 10.71 13.31
C LEU A 186 -3.56 9.62 13.13
N ALA A 187 -4.09 9.44 11.92
CA ALA A 187 -4.94 8.29 11.61
C ALA A 187 -4.08 7.08 11.26
N VAL A 188 -4.43 5.92 11.80
CA VAL A 188 -3.84 4.61 11.45
C VAL A 188 -4.88 3.83 10.66
N ILE A 189 -4.59 3.53 9.41
CA ILE A 189 -5.49 2.85 8.49
C ILE A 189 -4.97 1.43 8.24
N ASP A 190 -5.83 0.45 8.42
CA ASP A 190 -5.61 -0.94 8.04
C ASP A 190 -5.99 -1.12 6.56
N ILE A 191 -5.01 -1.37 5.72
CA ILE A 191 -5.20 -1.48 4.27
C ILE A 191 -6.04 -2.70 3.88
N PRO A 192 -5.85 -3.91 4.46
CA PRO A 192 -6.70 -5.06 4.14
C PRO A 192 -8.20 -4.80 4.33
N THR A 193 -8.59 -3.96 5.27
CA THR A 193 -10.01 -3.66 5.56
C THR A 193 -10.44 -2.26 5.12
N TRP A 194 -9.50 -1.40 4.70
CA TRP A 194 -9.74 0.01 4.32
C TRP A 194 -10.40 0.84 5.43
N LYS A 195 -10.00 0.58 6.69
CA LYS A 195 -10.57 1.24 7.85
C LYS A 195 -9.54 1.99 8.67
N VAL A 196 -9.95 3.12 9.23
CA VAL A 196 -9.22 3.73 10.33
C VAL A 196 -9.40 2.85 11.57
N ILE A 197 -8.32 2.23 12.03
CA ILE A 197 -8.31 1.33 13.18
C ILE A 197 -7.91 2.03 14.47
N ASP A 198 -7.18 3.14 14.36
CA ASP A 198 -6.76 3.94 15.52
C ASP A 198 -6.58 5.42 15.14
N ARG A 199 -6.64 6.28 16.13
CA ARG A 199 -6.33 7.70 16.05
C ARG A 199 -5.49 8.09 17.26
N ILE A 200 -4.30 8.59 16.97
CA ILE A 200 -3.29 8.90 18.00
C ILE A 200 -3.22 10.41 18.12
N ASP A 201 -3.43 10.95 19.31
CA ASP A 201 -3.11 12.35 19.62
C ASP A 201 -1.57 12.50 19.59
N VAL A 202 -1.07 13.26 18.64
CA VAL A 202 0.35 13.46 18.42
C VAL A 202 0.81 14.90 18.68
N GLY A 203 -0.08 15.72 19.23
CA GLY A 203 0.17 17.13 19.51
C GLY A 203 -0.25 18.04 18.35
N ALA A 204 -0.03 19.36 18.56
CA ALA A 204 -0.58 20.39 17.70
C ALA A 204 -0.07 20.31 16.25
N MET A 205 -1.01 20.45 15.31
CA MET A 205 -0.78 20.60 13.87
C MET A 205 0.27 19.62 13.29
N PRO A 206 0.06 18.30 13.35
CA PRO A 206 0.94 17.33 12.69
C PRO A 206 0.90 17.53 11.17
N THR A 207 2.05 17.74 10.53
CA THR A 207 2.16 17.94 9.08
C THR A 207 2.98 16.84 8.44
N ARG A 208 4.30 16.93 8.45
CA ARG A 208 5.19 15.99 7.79
C ARG A 208 5.32 14.67 8.53
N LEU A 209 5.31 13.56 7.81
CA LEU A 209 5.53 12.21 8.31
C LEU A 209 6.82 11.63 7.74
N ALA A 210 7.63 11.00 8.59
CA ALA A 210 8.81 10.26 8.18
C ALA A 210 8.87 8.92 8.93
N LEU A 211 8.76 7.81 8.19
CA LEU A 211 8.89 6.46 8.73
C LEU A 211 10.33 5.99 8.59
N GLN A 212 10.92 5.42 9.64
CA GLN A 212 12.25 4.81 9.57
C GLN A 212 12.29 3.65 8.57
N HIS A 213 13.45 3.31 8.03
CA HIS A 213 13.60 2.19 7.10
C HIS A 213 13.30 0.84 7.76
N ASP A 214 13.60 0.70 9.07
CA ASP A 214 13.25 -0.47 9.88
C ASP A 214 11.79 -0.45 10.36
N GLU A 215 11.04 0.60 10.02
CA GLU A 215 9.63 0.83 10.36
C GLU A 215 9.32 0.84 11.87
N ARG A 216 10.31 0.93 12.73
CA ARG A 216 10.12 0.89 14.18
C ARG A 216 9.43 2.13 14.71
N TYR A 217 9.84 3.32 14.24
CA TYR A 217 9.28 4.58 14.67
C TYR A 217 8.82 5.42 13.49
N LEU A 218 7.66 6.06 13.68
CA LEU A 218 7.15 7.11 12.83
C LEU A 218 7.44 8.46 13.50
N TRP A 219 8.08 9.37 12.77
CA TRP A 219 8.44 10.71 13.21
C TRP A 219 7.52 11.73 12.55
N ILE A 220 7.01 12.67 13.32
CA ILE A 220 5.93 13.57 12.93
C ILE A 220 6.36 14.99 13.25
N ASP A 221 6.35 15.85 12.23
CA ASP A 221 6.50 17.28 12.42
C ASP A 221 5.24 17.87 13.05
N ASN A 222 5.41 18.62 14.13
CA ASN A 222 4.38 19.42 14.76
C ASN A 222 4.73 20.89 14.61
N THR A 223 4.20 21.53 13.56
CA THR A 223 4.38 22.96 13.31
C THR A 223 3.28 23.72 14.04
N ALA A 224 3.46 24.00 15.31
CA ALA A 224 2.51 24.82 16.05
C ALA A 224 2.60 26.30 15.64
N GLY A 225 1.47 26.98 15.61
CA GLY A 225 1.39 28.42 15.28
C GLY A 225 2.07 29.36 16.28
N SER A 226 2.61 28.82 17.39
CA SER A 226 3.49 29.55 18.33
C SER A 226 4.82 28.80 18.45
N SER A 227 5.91 29.52 18.34
CA SER A 227 7.27 28.99 18.38
C SER A 227 7.60 28.14 19.63
N ALA A 228 6.85 28.27 20.71
CA ALA A 228 7.06 27.52 21.95
C ALA A 228 6.58 26.05 21.88
N GLU A 229 5.79 25.67 20.88
CA GLU A 229 5.16 24.35 20.79
C GLU A 229 5.65 23.50 19.61
N SER A 230 6.56 24.03 18.78
CA SER A 230 7.14 23.28 17.66
C SER A 230 7.99 22.11 18.17
N ARG A 231 7.72 20.89 17.69
CA ARG A 231 8.32 19.63 18.15
C ARG A 231 8.32 18.58 17.06
N VAL A 232 9.11 17.55 17.27
CA VAL A 232 8.99 16.31 16.51
C VAL A 232 8.48 15.22 17.44
N THR A 233 7.29 14.72 17.17
CA THR A 233 6.65 13.63 17.91
C THR A 233 7.04 12.29 17.30
N ILE A 234 7.41 11.32 18.15
CA ILE A 234 7.83 9.98 17.74
C ILE A 234 6.83 8.97 18.26
N VAL A 235 6.27 8.19 17.35
CA VAL A 235 5.29 7.13 17.61
C VAL A 235 5.93 5.77 17.33
N ASP A 236 5.79 4.84 18.27
CA ASP A 236 6.15 3.43 18.05
C ASP A 236 5.05 2.75 17.22
N THR A 237 5.42 2.19 16.08
CA THR A 237 4.48 1.65 15.08
C THR A 237 3.81 0.34 15.51
N VAL A 238 4.40 -0.37 16.47
CA VAL A 238 3.87 -1.65 16.99
C VAL A 238 2.85 -1.38 18.09
N THR A 239 3.21 -0.51 19.05
CA THR A 239 2.34 -0.21 20.19
C THR A 239 1.34 0.91 19.91
N LEU A 240 1.53 1.67 18.81
CA LEU A 240 0.75 2.83 18.41
C LEU A 240 0.69 3.91 19.49
N LYS A 241 1.81 4.11 20.20
CA LYS A 241 1.92 5.10 21.28
C LYS A 241 3.02 6.11 21.01
N VAL A 242 2.78 7.34 21.43
CA VAL A 242 3.83 8.37 21.49
C VAL A 242 4.88 7.93 22.50
N VAL A 243 6.13 7.78 22.06
CA VAL A 243 7.26 7.39 22.91
C VAL A 243 8.13 8.58 23.30
N LYS A 244 8.15 9.63 22.47
CA LYS A 244 8.97 10.80 22.70
C LYS A 244 8.42 12.02 21.97
N GLN A 245 8.62 13.20 22.56
CA GLN A 245 8.52 14.48 21.87
C GLN A 245 9.89 15.16 21.98
N LEU A 246 10.51 15.43 20.84
CA LEU A 246 11.83 16.06 20.77
C LEU A 246 11.67 17.56 20.48
N VAL A 247 12.34 18.36 21.28
CA VAL A 247 12.55 19.78 20.97
C VAL A 247 13.84 19.85 20.15
N THR A 248 13.72 20.05 18.86
CA THR A 248 14.86 20.14 17.92
C THR A 248 15.19 21.58 17.56
N GLY A 249 14.18 22.42 17.44
CA GLY A 249 14.24 23.83 17.09
C GLY A 249 12.83 24.35 16.87
N LEU A 250 12.69 25.49 16.23
CA LEU A 250 11.42 26.16 15.97
C LEU A 250 11.09 26.16 14.48
N GLY A 251 9.79 26.22 14.17
CA GLY A 251 9.26 26.28 12.81
C GLY A 251 8.93 24.90 12.26
N HIS A 252 8.80 24.81 10.95
CA HIS A 252 8.54 23.57 10.23
C HIS A 252 9.77 22.65 10.21
N HIS A 253 9.52 21.34 10.26
CA HIS A 253 10.56 20.32 10.30
C HIS A 253 10.42 19.33 9.14
N GLU A 254 11.42 19.26 8.28
CA GLU A 254 11.62 18.16 7.34
C GLU A 254 12.61 17.17 7.95
N ILE A 255 12.39 15.87 7.70
CA ILE A 255 13.10 14.79 8.38
C ILE A 255 13.67 13.82 7.34
N ALA A 256 14.96 13.50 7.45
CA ALA A 256 15.60 12.45 6.66
C ALA A 256 16.45 11.56 7.57
N PHE A 257 16.45 10.25 7.28
CA PHE A 257 17.23 9.26 8.01
C PHE A 257 18.48 8.85 7.25
N SER A 258 19.54 8.47 7.98
CA SER A 258 20.65 7.70 7.41
C SER A 258 20.18 6.28 7.05
N ASP A 259 20.82 5.63 6.07
CA ASP A 259 20.40 4.30 5.58
C ASP A 259 20.35 3.21 6.66
N ASP A 260 21.17 3.37 7.71
CA ASP A 260 21.26 2.43 8.83
C ASP A 260 20.35 2.81 10.00
N ASP A 261 19.47 3.79 9.82
CA ASP A 261 18.56 4.34 10.84
C ASP A 261 19.25 4.71 12.17
N ARG A 262 20.53 5.08 12.11
CA ARG A 262 21.24 5.54 13.32
C ARG A 262 21.05 7.02 13.57
N LEU A 263 20.90 7.79 12.50
CA LEU A 263 20.79 9.25 12.56
C LEU A 263 19.51 9.71 11.87
N ALA A 264 18.89 10.71 12.47
CA ALA A 264 17.89 11.54 11.81
C ALA A 264 18.43 12.98 11.70
N PHE A 265 18.25 13.57 10.53
CA PHE A 265 18.57 14.95 10.24
C PHE A 265 17.25 15.72 10.14
N ILE A 266 17.08 16.75 10.95
CA ILE A 266 15.82 17.47 11.10
C ILE A 266 16.07 18.96 10.85
N THR A 267 15.41 19.53 9.86
CA THR A 267 15.44 20.99 9.64
C THR A 267 14.61 21.70 10.71
N ASN A 268 15.02 22.91 11.07
CA ASN A 268 14.28 23.80 11.96
C ASN A 268 14.24 25.18 11.29
N ASP A 269 13.13 25.45 10.61
CA ASP A 269 13.04 26.59 9.68
C ASP A 269 13.27 27.93 10.37
N GLU A 270 12.60 28.19 11.48
CA GLU A 270 12.71 29.47 12.22
C GLU A 270 14.03 29.60 12.99
N THR A 271 14.54 28.51 13.58
CA THR A 271 15.84 28.51 14.26
C THR A 271 17.02 28.49 13.30
N ARG A 272 16.79 28.22 12.00
CA ARG A 272 17.83 28.19 10.95
C ARG A 272 18.93 27.19 11.25
N THR A 273 18.53 25.99 11.70
CA THR A 273 19.45 24.92 12.05
C THR A 273 19.00 23.58 11.46
N VAL A 274 19.93 22.63 11.41
CA VAL A 274 19.62 21.20 11.30
C VAL A 274 20.04 20.52 12.58
N SER A 275 19.12 19.79 13.20
CA SER A 275 19.41 18.93 14.33
C SER A 275 19.83 17.55 13.85
N VAL A 276 20.97 17.06 14.30
CA VAL A 276 21.40 15.66 14.12
C VAL A 276 21.00 14.90 15.37
N VAL A 277 20.19 13.86 15.19
CA VAL A 277 19.59 13.11 16.30
C VAL A 277 20.08 11.65 16.26
N ASP A 278 20.50 11.13 17.42
CA ASP A 278 20.71 9.69 17.62
C ASP A 278 19.34 9.01 17.73
N VAL A 279 18.99 8.20 16.72
CA VAL A 279 17.69 7.55 16.62
C VAL A 279 17.48 6.50 17.71
N ARG A 280 18.54 5.80 18.15
CA ARG A 280 18.42 4.78 19.19
C ARG A 280 18.20 5.36 20.58
N LYS A 281 18.81 6.53 20.85
CA LYS A 281 18.70 7.23 22.14
C LYS A 281 17.56 8.24 22.16
N LEU A 282 17.02 8.59 20.98
CA LEU A 282 16.06 9.67 20.77
C LEU A 282 16.56 10.97 21.42
N GLN A 283 17.79 11.37 21.05
CA GLN A 283 18.46 12.56 21.61
C GLN A 283 19.17 13.36 20.53
N VAL A 284 19.07 14.68 20.63
CA VAL A 284 19.81 15.59 19.76
C VAL A 284 21.30 15.50 20.12
N LEU A 285 22.13 15.13 19.15
CA LEU A 285 23.59 15.07 19.27
C LEU A 285 24.24 16.40 19.00
N LYS A 286 23.74 17.12 17.97
CA LYS A 286 24.35 18.34 17.45
C LYS A 286 23.31 19.19 16.74
N GLN A 287 23.50 20.51 16.81
CA GLN A 287 22.80 21.46 15.94
C GLN A 287 23.80 22.14 15.00
N ILE A 288 23.44 22.27 13.75
CA ILE A 288 24.26 22.80 12.67
C ILE A 288 23.54 24.03 12.11
N SER A 289 24.18 25.19 12.14
CA SER A 289 23.64 26.40 11.52
C SER A 289 23.58 26.28 10.01
N THR A 290 22.44 26.60 9.44
CA THR A 290 22.20 26.47 7.99
C THR A 290 22.33 27.81 7.25
N GLY A 291 21.48 28.73 7.57
CA GLY A 291 21.10 29.96 6.91
C GLY A 291 19.60 30.16 6.98
N ILE A 292 19.06 31.06 6.19
CA ILE A 292 17.63 31.44 6.27
C ILE A 292 16.77 30.38 5.58
N SER A 293 15.78 29.84 6.34
CA SER A 293 14.76 28.93 5.84
C SER A 293 15.32 27.62 5.25
N PRO A 294 15.82 26.67 6.09
CA PRO A 294 16.10 25.30 5.65
C PRO A 294 14.78 24.57 5.36
N ALA A 295 14.38 24.52 4.09
CA ALA A 295 13.03 24.18 3.65
C ALA A 295 12.84 22.71 3.23
N ALA A 296 13.92 21.99 2.92
CA ALA A 296 13.85 20.57 2.55
C ALA A 296 15.14 19.86 2.92
N ILE A 297 15.05 18.56 3.14
CA ILE A 297 16.20 17.70 3.42
C ILE A 297 16.05 16.34 2.72
N ALA A 298 17.15 15.81 2.21
CA ALA A 298 17.20 14.45 1.67
C ALA A 298 18.55 13.81 2.01
N PHE A 299 18.57 12.51 2.27
CA PHE A 299 19.79 11.76 2.53
C PHE A 299 20.21 10.96 1.28
N SER A 300 21.48 10.95 0.99
CA SER A 300 22.05 10.17 -0.11
C SER A 300 22.80 8.95 0.42
N SER A 301 22.34 7.77 0.06
CA SER A 301 23.00 6.50 0.35
C SER A 301 24.37 6.40 -0.33
N LEU A 302 24.50 6.97 -1.53
CA LEU A 302 25.74 6.92 -2.31
C LEU A 302 26.87 7.71 -1.64
N SER A 303 26.58 8.96 -1.24
CA SER A 303 27.58 9.85 -0.63
C SER A 303 27.56 9.85 0.91
N GLN A 304 26.64 9.15 1.53
CA GLN A 304 26.41 9.14 2.99
C GLN A 304 26.31 10.57 3.57
N THR A 305 25.53 11.40 2.88
CA THR A 305 25.45 12.84 3.10
C THR A 305 23.99 13.30 3.14
N ALA A 306 23.63 14.12 4.12
CA ALA A 306 22.35 14.82 4.15
C ALA A 306 22.48 16.15 3.37
N TYR A 307 21.57 16.38 2.42
CA TYR A 307 21.48 17.60 1.63
C TYR A 307 20.30 18.42 2.11
N VAL A 308 20.52 19.71 2.34
CA VAL A 308 19.54 20.66 2.87
C VAL A 308 19.37 21.80 1.89
N ALA A 309 18.14 22.04 1.42
CA ALA A 309 17.81 23.23 0.65
C ALA A 309 17.60 24.41 1.61
N VAL A 310 18.44 25.44 1.50
CA VAL A 310 18.37 26.68 2.28
C VAL A 310 17.72 27.75 1.42
N ALA A 311 16.40 27.88 1.54
CA ALA A 311 15.59 28.65 0.60
C ALA A 311 15.91 30.15 0.59
N GLY A 312 16.17 30.73 1.76
CA GLY A 312 16.47 32.18 1.86
C GLY A 312 17.81 32.54 1.25
N ASP A 313 18.81 31.69 1.42
CA ASP A 313 20.17 31.94 0.95
C ASP A 313 20.40 31.49 -0.50
N GLY A 314 19.51 30.66 -1.05
CA GLY A 314 19.68 30.07 -2.38
C GLY A 314 20.87 29.12 -2.41
N THR A 315 20.99 28.23 -1.43
CA THR A 315 22.07 27.24 -1.38
C THR A 315 21.56 25.85 -1.06
N ILE A 316 22.27 24.82 -1.53
CA ILE A 316 22.11 23.45 -1.07
C ILE A 316 23.32 23.13 -0.20
N MET A 317 23.07 22.83 1.07
CA MET A 317 24.11 22.53 2.05
C MET A 317 24.28 21.02 2.18
N ALA A 318 25.49 20.52 2.07
CA ALA A 318 25.83 19.12 2.28
C ALA A 318 26.41 18.90 3.67
N ILE A 319 25.81 18.01 4.46
CA ILE A 319 26.23 17.64 5.82
C ILE A 319 26.70 16.19 5.79
N GLY A 320 27.98 15.96 6.09
CA GLY A 320 28.57 14.62 5.98
C GLY A 320 29.79 14.43 6.87
N GLY A 321 30.46 13.29 6.63
CA GLY A 321 31.65 12.91 7.37
C GLY A 321 31.38 12.45 8.82
N PRO A 322 32.40 11.88 9.49
CA PRO A 322 32.22 11.26 10.81
C PRO A 322 31.87 12.24 11.94
N ARG A 323 32.07 13.54 11.72
CA ARG A 323 31.72 14.59 12.68
C ARG A 323 30.40 15.28 12.36
N HIS A 324 29.70 14.88 11.29
CA HIS A 324 28.46 15.46 10.81
C HIS A 324 28.59 16.99 10.69
N GLU A 325 29.48 17.43 9.78
CA GLU A 325 29.78 18.84 9.54
C GLU A 325 29.36 19.24 8.13
N VAL A 326 29.27 20.55 7.91
CA VAL A 326 29.05 21.08 6.56
C VAL A 326 30.31 20.83 5.73
N ILE A 327 30.19 19.97 4.72
CA ILE A 327 31.31 19.58 3.83
C ILE A 327 31.29 20.36 2.51
N ALA A 328 30.12 20.86 2.11
CA ALA A 328 29.98 21.66 0.89
C ALA A 328 28.76 22.58 0.95
N ARG A 329 28.78 23.63 0.14
CA ARG A 329 27.64 24.49 -0.18
C ARG A 329 27.58 24.67 -1.68
N ILE A 330 26.46 24.30 -2.29
CA ILE A 330 26.21 24.40 -3.73
C ILE A 330 25.36 25.64 -3.95
N ALA A 331 25.85 26.60 -4.70
CA ALA A 331 25.14 27.83 -5.00
C ALA A 331 23.97 27.59 -5.96
N THR A 332 22.81 28.12 -5.63
CA THR A 332 21.60 28.18 -6.45
C THR A 332 21.01 29.59 -6.36
N GLU A 333 19.74 29.76 -6.68
CA GLU A 333 19.05 31.04 -6.47
C GLU A 333 18.13 30.96 -5.25
N PRO A 334 17.89 32.08 -4.52
CA PRO A 334 16.94 32.11 -3.42
C PRO A 334 15.55 31.61 -3.84
N GLY A 335 14.95 30.78 -2.98
CA GLY A 335 13.66 30.15 -3.23
C GLY A 335 13.70 28.64 -3.48
N VAL A 336 14.91 28.02 -3.49
CA VAL A 336 15.03 26.56 -3.56
C VAL A 336 14.39 25.92 -2.32
N SER A 337 13.38 25.05 -2.51
CA SER A 337 12.55 24.56 -1.37
C SER A 337 12.13 23.09 -1.47
N VAL A 338 12.48 22.39 -2.54
CA VAL A 338 12.16 20.96 -2.70
C VAL A 338 13.45 20.23 -3.09
N LEU A 339 13.69 19.08 -2.49
CA LEU A 339 14.79 18.18 -2.80
C LEU A 339 14.27 16.79 -3.17
N GLY A 340 14.89 16.18 -4.18
CA GLY A 340 14.64 14.80 -4.55
C GLY A 340 15.92 14.11 -5.01
N ILE A 341 16.10 12.85 -4.64
CA ILE A 341 17.21 12.00 -5.06
C ILE A 341 16.60 10.74 -5.68
N PRO A 342 16.83 10.46 -6.99
CA PRO A 342 16.34 9.24 -7.62
C PRO A 342 17.04 8.00 -7.06
N ALA A 343 16.44 6.83 -7.21
CA ALA A 343 17.01 5.56 -6.76
C ALA A 343 18.39 5.24 -7.38
N THR A 344 18.71 5.79 -8.55
CA THR A 344 20.04 5.68 -9.17
C THR A 344 21.15 6.35 -8.36
N GLY A 345 20.79 7.34 -7.54
CA GLY A 345 21.66 7.96 -6.53
C GLY A 345 22.82 8.79 -7.03
N HIS A 346 22.97 9.04 -8.34
CA HIS A 346 24.09 9.83 -8.86
C HIS A 346 23.89 11.33 -8.75
N TYR A 347 22.67 11.79 -8.94
CA TYR A 347 22.31 13.21 -8.97
C TYR A 347 21.24 13.53 -7.94
N GLY A 348 21.36 14.69 -7.34
CA GLY A 348 20.29 15.33 -6.58
C GLY A 348 19.61 16.41 -7.42
N PHE A 349 18.33 16.61 -7.16
CA PHE A 349 17.48 17.59 -7.82
C PHE A 349 16.91 18.55 -6.78
N ALA A 350 17.02 19.83 -7.03
CA ALA A 350 16.47 20.87 -6.17
C ALA A 350 15.56 21.80 -6.99
N LEU A 351 14.30 21.94 -6.57
CA LEU A 351 13.32 22.79 -7.24
C LEU A 351 13.30 24.19 -6.61
N ASN A 352 13.19 25.18 -7.48
CA ASN A 352 12.96 26.56 -7.09
C ASN A 352 11.63 27.06 -7.71
N PRO A 353 10.53 27.06 -6.95
CA PRO A 353 9.23 27.53 -7.42
C PRO A 353 9.23 29.02 -7.85
N LYS A 354 10.08 29.85 -7.21
CA LYS A 354 10.14 31.29 -7.48
C LYS A 354 10.74 31.62 -8.84
N THR A 355 11.78 30.86 -9.21
CA THR A 355 12.49 31.08 -10.49
C THR A 355 12.13 30.08 -11.57
N SER A 356 11.22 29.12 -11.26
CA SER A 356 10.77 28.06 -12.16
C SER A 356 11.94 27.26 -12.74
N LYS A 357 12.85 26.82 -11.88
CA LYS A 357 14.07 26.10 -12.24
C LYS A 357 14.24 24.85 -11.38
N VAL A 358 14.87 23.84 -11.99
CA VAL A 358 15.44 22.69 -11.30
C VAL A 358 16.95 22.77 -11.38
N TYR A 359 17.62 22.68 -10.25
CA TYR A 359 19.07 22.58 -10.14
C TYR A 359 19.44 21.11 -9.98
N VAL A 360 20.24 20.58 -10.89
CA VAL A 360 20.76 19.21 -10.83
C VAL A 360 22.20 19.26 -10.38
N PHE A 361 22.53 18.53 -9.33
CA PHE A 361 23.86 18.51 -8.74
C PHE A 361 24.37 17.08 -8.55
N ASP A 362 25.67 16.91 -8.72
CA ASP A 362 26.35 15.62 -8.57
C ASP A 362 26.65 15.36 -7.09
N LEU A 363 26.18 14.21 -6.58
CA LEU A 363 26.26 13.82 -5.18
C LEU A 363 27.66 13.37 -4.75
N SER A 364 28.54 13.05 -5.69
CA SER A 364 29.92 12.62 -5.40
C SER A 364 30.86 13.81 -5.27
N SER A 365 30.68 14.81 -6.13
CA SER A 365 31.53 16.00 -6.18
C SER A 365 30.94 17.23 -5.46
N ASN A 366 29.67 17.19 -5.10
CA ASN A 366 28.92 18.32 -4.52
C ASN A 366 28.95 19.57 -5.43
N ARG A 367 28.79 19.38 -6.74
CA ARG A 367 28.81 20.47 -7.73
C ARG A 367 27.52 20.54 -8.51
N LEU A 368 27.09 21.75 -8.83
CA LEU A 368 26.01 21.98 -9.78
C LEU A 368 26.45 21.47 -11.17
N VAL A 369 25.62 20.62 -11.79
CA VAL A 369 25.84 20.02 -13.09
C VAL A 369 25.02 20.72 -14.16
N GLN A 370 23.74 21.02 -13.83
CA GLN A 370 22.80 21.54 -14.81
C GLN A 370 21.69 22.33 -14.15
N THR A 371 21.14 23.29 -14.89
CA THR A 371 19.92 24.02 -14.51
C THR A 371 18.89 23.85 -15.62
N VAL A 372 17.70 23.39 -15.25
CA VAL A 372 16.62 23.07 -16.19
C VAL A 372 15.44 23.98 -15.93
N PRO A 373 14.92 24.72 -16.93
CA PRO A 373 13.70 25.50 -16.78
C PRO A 373 12.48 24.59 -16.75
N VAL A 374 11.56 24.86 -15.82
CA VAL A 374 10.30 24.12 -15.61
C VAL A 374 9.10 25.06 -15.63
N GLY A 375 7.91 24.55 -15.34
CA GLY A 375 6.71 25.37 -15.24
C GLY A 375 6.71 26.25 -14.00
N PRO A 376 5.94 27.35 -13.99
CA PRO A 376 5.79 28.22 -12.83
C PRO A 376 5.09 27.49 -11.68
N GLY A 377 5.50 27.80 -10.44
CA GLY A 377 4.96 27.15 -9.23
C GLY A 377 5.32 25.66 -9.17
N SER A 378 6.52 25.28 -9.58
CA SER A 378 7.02 23.89 -9.46
C SER A 378 7.12 23.51 -7.98
N ASP A 379 6.34 22.52 -7.56
CA ASP A 379 6.14 22.18 -6.15
C ASP A 379 6.51 20.75 -5.79
N GLN A 380 6.58 19.84 -6.76
CA GLN A 380 6.90 18.44 -6.53
C GLN A 380 7.76 17.84 -7.63
N ILE A 381 8.60 16.87 -7.24
CA ILE A 381 9.38 16.04 -8.14
C ILE A 381 9.20 14.57 -7.81
N SER A 382 9.02 13.75 -8.83
CA SER A 382 8.94 12.30 -8.73
C SER A 382 9.86 11.65 -9.76
N PHE A 383 10.24 10.41 -9.51
CA PHE A 383 11.21 9.70 -10.35
C PHE A 383 10.70 8.33 -10.77
N THR A 384 10.96 7.98 -12.02
CA THR A 384 11.01 6.60 -12.49
C THR A 384 12.47 6.20 -12.68
N GLN A 385 12.72 5.03 -13.24
CA GLN A 385 14.09 4.60 -13.54
C GLN A 385 14.78 5.47 -14.61
N GLN A 386 14.01 6.08 -15.52
CA GLN A 386 14.55 6.81 -16.67
C GLN A 386 14.33 8.31 -16.62
N PHE A 387 13.34 8.80 -15.88
CA PHE A 387 12.94 10.21 -15.92
C PHE A 387 12.69 10.80 -14.52
N ALA A 388 12.93 12.11 -14.44
CA ALA A 388 12.38 12.95 -13.36
C ALA A 388 11.16 13.70 -13.90
N TYR A 389 10.10 13.75 -13.10
CA TYR A 389 8.83 14.42 -13.39
C TYR A 389 8.64 15.58 -12.43
N VAL A 390 8.49 16.78 -12.95
CA VAL A 390 8.28 17.99 -12.16
C VAL A 390 6.88 18.49 -12.38
N ARG A 391 6.08 18.48 -11.30
CA ARG A 391 4.75 19.10 -11.29
C ARG A 391 4.88 20.60 -11.04
N SER A 392 4.00 21.36 -11.68
CA SER A 392 3.95 22.81 -11.53
C SER A 392 2.48 23.25 -11.38
N THR A 393 2.11 23.75 -10.20
CA THR A 393 0.73 24.18 -9.90
C THR A 393 0.29 25.39 -10.74
N GLY A 394 1.23 26.20 -11.18
CA GLY A 394 0.98 27.33 -12.08
C GLY A 394 0.94 26.98 -13.57
N SER A 395 0.99 25.69 -13.94
CA SER A 395 1.03 25.20 -15.31
C SER A 395 0.05 24.04 -15.52
N GLU A 396 -0.46 23.92 -16.71
CA GLU A 396 -1.18 22.72 -17.18
C GLU A 396 -0.25 21.56 -17.59
N PHE A 397 1.08 21.81 -17.59
CA PHE A 397 2.08 20.84 -18.03
C PHE A 397 2.91 20.30 -16.87
N VAL A 398 3.19 19.01 -16.91
CA VAL A 398 4.27 18.36 -16.17
C VAL A 398 5.54 18.40 -17.04
N THR A 399 6.67 18.75 -16.44
CA THR A 399 7.98 18.72 -17.10
C THR A 399 8.66 17.38 -16.84
N MET A 400 9.06 16.69 -17.91
CA MET A 400 9.78 15.41 -17.88
C MET A 400 11.23 15.63 -18.29
N ILE A 401 12.18 15.18 -17.47
CA ILE A 401 13.63 15.31 -17.67
C ILE A 401 14.22 13.90 -17.74
N LYS A 402 14.91 13.59 -18.84
CA LYS A 402 15.53 12.28 -19.02
C LYS A 402 16.84 12.18 -18.22
N LEU A 403 16.92 11.22 -17.29
CA LEU A 403 18.04 11.08 -16.36
C LEU A 403 19.37 10.75 -17.05
N ALA A 404 19.33 9.96 -18.14
CA ALA A 404 20.53 9.59 -18.91
C ALA A 404 21.18 10.76 -19.66
N ASP A 405 20.48 11.88 -19.82
CA ASP A 405 20.95 13.04 -20.55
C ASP A 405 21.42 14.18 -19.61
N ILE A 406 21.44 13.92 -18.29
CA ILE A 406 21.99 14.88 -17.31
C ILE A 406 23.48 15.12 -17.59
N GLY A 407 23.88 16.39 -17.57
CA GLY A 407 25.26 16.82 -17.91
C GLY A 407 25.51 16.96 -19.41
N LYS A 408 24.51 16.71 -20.25
CA LYS A 408 24.48 16.98 -21.70
C LYS A 408 23.40 18.01 -22.00
N GLU A 409 23.06 18.22 -23.26
CA GLU A 409 21.85 18.94 -23.61
C GLU A 409 20.64 18.09 -23.14
N ALA A 410 20.00 18.48 -22.02
CA ALA A 410 18.95 17.69 -21.43
C ALA A 410 17.72 17.65 -22.33
N ALA A 411 17.29 16.47 -22.71
CA ALA A 411 15.99 16.28 -23.34
C ALA A 411 14.88 16.59 -22.30
N VAL A 412 14.28 17.76 -22.45
CA VAL A 412 13.15 18.23 -21.64
C VAL A 412 11.89 18.13 -22.47
N THR A 413 10.95 17.34 -22.04
CA THR A 413 9.64 17.19 -22.66
C THR A 413 8.56 17.67 -21.70
N LYS A 414 7.54 18.35 -22.22
CA LYS A 414 6.36 18.77 -21.47
C LYS A 414 5.15 18.03 -21.98
N PHE A 415 4.32 17.52 -21.09
CA PHE A 415 3.05 16.91 -21.44
C PHE A 415 1.91 17.53 -20.61
N PRO A 416 0.70 17.69 -21.19
CA PRO A 416 -0.43 18.27 -20.49
C PRO A 416 -0.95 17.30 -19.43
N ALA A 417 -1.19 17.78 -18.22
CA ALA A 417 -1.72 17.00 -17.08
C ALA A 417 -3.07 17.56 -16.62
N GLY A 418 -3.98 17.81 -17.55
CA GLY A 418 -5.29 18.38 -17.32
C GLY A 418 -5.29 19.91 -17.32
N GLN A 419 -6.33 20.52 -16.76
CA GLN A 419 -6.45 21.96 -16.68
C GLN A 419 -5.59 22.55 -15.59
N ARG A 420 -5.18 23.80 -15.75
CA ARG A 420 -4.50 24.55 -14.69
C ARG A 420 -5.42 24.70 -13.49
N ALA A 421 -4.97 24.30 -12.32
CA ALA A 421 -5.71 24.49 -11.09
C ALA A 421 -5.92 25.99 -10.81
N PRO A 422 -7.14 26.41 -10.41
CA PRO A 422 -7.36 27.76 -9.89
C PRO A 422 -6.41 28.02 -8.71
N ALA A 423 -5.92 29.26 -8.59
CA ALA A 423 -4.97 29.62 -7.53
C ALA A 423 -5.49 29.31 -6.12
N GLU A 424 -6.80 29.38 -5.91
CA GLU A 424 -7.46 29.08 -4.64
C GLU A 424 -7.54 27.58 -4.32
N SER A 425 -7.47 26.71 -5.35
CA SER A 425 -7.48 25.26 -5.18
C SER A 425 -6.09 24.62 -5.20
N ALA A 426 -5.06 25.41 -5.43
CA ALA A 426 -3.66 24.97 -5.41
C ALA A 426 -3.13 24.82 -3.97
N LEU A 427 -3.86 24.06 -3.13
CA LEU A 427 -3.38 23.70 -1.80
C LEU A 427 -2.19 22.76 -2.00
N SER A 428 -1.01 23.23 -1.62
CA SER A 428 0.17 22.37 -1.54
C SER A 428 -0.07 21.30 -0.48
N SER A 429 0.26 20.07 -0.79
CA SER A 429 0.32 18.97 0.17
C SER A 429 1.75 18.50 0.27
N HIS A 430 2.18 18.08 1.45
CA HIS A 430 3.48 17.41 1.60
C HIS A 430 3.46 16.02 0.92
N ALA A 431 2.29 15.39 0.84
CA ALA A 431 2.11 14.14 0.12
C ALA A 431 2.20 14.34 -1.41
N ALA A 432 2.77 13.36 -2.09
CA ALA A 432 3.03 13.43 -3.53
C ALA A 432 1.74 13.40 -4.35
N ALA A 433 1.56 14.35 -5.27
CA ALA A 433 0.45 14.36 -6.23
C ALA A 433 0.86 13.82 -7.63
N ILE A 434 2.12 13.47 -7.78
CA ILE A 434 2.65 12.74 -8.94
C ILE A 434 3.45 11.54 -8.42
N VAL A 435 3.05 10.34 -8.83
CA VAL A 435 3.63 9.09 -8.34
C VAL A 435 3.88 8.11 -9.48
N PRO A 436 4.91 7.25 -9.40
CA PRO A 436 5.06 6.14 -10.33
C PRO A 436 3.84 5.22 -10.28
N ALA A 437 3.41 4.71 -11.43
CA ALA A 437 2.44 3.63 -11.51
C ALA A 437 3.15 2.26 -11.38
N PRO A 438 2.41 1.17 -11.10
CA PRO A 438 3.01 -0.17 -10.97
C PRO A 438 3.67 -0.67 -12.26
N GLU A 439 3.14 -0.26 -13.40
CA GLU A 439 3.74 -0.53 -14.69
C GLU A 439 5.00 0.33 -14.86
N ASP A 440 6.13 -0.32 -15.16
CA ASP A 440 7.39 0.39 -15.36
C ASP A 440 7.27 1.50 -16.40
N GLY A 441 7.88 2.62 -16.08
CA GLY A 441 7.88 3.73 -16.98
C GLY A 441 6.52 4.42 -17.09
N SER A 442 5.67 4.33 -16.08
CA SER A 442 4.39 5.01 -16.05
C SER A 442 4.23 5.86 -14.81
N VAL A 443 3.45 6.94 -14.93
CA VAL A 443 3.17 7.86 -13.82
C VAL A 443 1.69 8.22 -13.75
N LEU A 444 1.22 8.46 -12.53
CA LEU A 444 -0.08 8.99 -12.21
C LEU A 444 0.06 10.44 -11.74
N VAL A 445 -0.80 11.31 -12.24
CA VAL A 445 -0.81 12.73 -11.91
C VAL A 445 -2.18 13.14 -11.44
N ALA A 446 -2.28 13.66 -10.22
CA ALA A 446 -3.52 14.24 -9.69
C ALA A 446 -3.76 15.62 -10.28
N ASN A 447 -4.97 15.87 -10.77
CA ASN A 447 -5.41 17.19 -11.19
C ASN A 447 -6.67 17.61 -10.42
N PRO A 448 -6.57 18.56 -9.47
CA PRO A 448 -7.70 19.00 -8.68
C PRO A 448 -8.72 19.82 -9.50
N ALA A 449 -8.29 20.55 -10.55
CA ALA A 449 -9.20 21.34 -11.39
C ALA A 449 -10.19 20.46 -12.14
N ASP A 450 -9.70 19.35 -12.69
CA ASP A 450 -10.50 18.39 -13.44
C ASP A 450 -11.16 17.33 -12.54
N LYS A 451 -10.72 17.22 -11.28
CA LYS A 451 -11.11 16.15 -10.34
C LYS A 451 -10.79 14.76 -10.90
N MET A 452 -9.64 14.68 -11.57
CA MET A 452 -9.18 13.51 -12.31
C MET A 452 -7.78 13.09 -11.89
N ILE A 453 -7.44 11.84 -12.20
CA ILE A 453 -6.10 11.29 -12.10
C ILE A 453 -5.71 10.85 -13.51
N TYR A 454 -4.67 11.44 -14.05
CA TYR A 454 -4.16 11.12 -15.39
C TYR A 454 -3.07 10.08 -15.32
N TYR A 455 -3.10 9.14 -16.27
CA TYR A 455 -2.12 8.06 -16.41
C TYR A 455 -1.29 8.25 -17.68
N TYR A 456 0.03 8.27 -17.53
CA TYR A 456 0.99 8.46 -18.61
C TYR A 456 2.00 7.31 -18.64
N THR A 457 2.37 6.87 -19.83
CA THR A 457 3.53 6.00 -20.06
C THR A 457 4.73 6.85 -20.47
N GLU A 458 5.93 6.49 -20.05
CA GLU A 458 7.19 7.17 -20.37
C GLU A 458 7.33 7.46 -21.87
N GLY A 459 7.79 8.68 -22.20
CA GLY A 459 7.95 9.12 -23.56
C GLY A 459 6.68 9.54 -24.30
N MET A 460 5.49 9.38 -23.69
CA MET A 460 4.22 9.80 -24.29
C MET A 460 3.90 11.23 -23.90
N ALA A 461 3.46 12.03 -24.87
CA ALA A 461 3.06 13.42 -24.67
C ALA A 461 1.54 13.57 -24.39
N VAL A 462 0.79 12.46 -24.36
CA VAL A 462 -0.64 12.42 -24.11
C VAL A 462 -0.96 11.36 -23.07
N PRO A 463 -2.02 11.53 -22.25
CA PRO A 463 -2.41 10.53 -21.30
C PRO A 463 -2.91 9.26 -22.01
N MET A 464 -2.47 8.11 -21.54
CA MET A 464 -2.99 6.81 -21.98
C MET A 464 -4.39 6.52 -21.40
N GLY A 465 -4.74 7.20 -20.31
CA GLY A 465 -6.02 7.07 -19.66
C GLY A 465 -6.20 8.06 -18.53
N SER A 466 -7.35 7.99 -17.91
CA SER A 466 -7.66 8.80 -16.73
C SER A 466 -8.65 8.07 -15.83
N PHE A 467 -8.59 8.39 -14.54
CA PHE A 467 -9.52 7.91 -13.53
C PHE A 467 -10.28 9.09 -12.93
N GLN A 468 -11.58 8.92 -12.77
CA GLN A 468 -12.40 9.91 -12.07
C GLN A 468 -12.14 9.84 -10.57
N ASN A 469 -12.02 11.00 -9.92
CA ASN A 469 -12.01 11.08 -8.46
C ASN A 469 -13.41 11.41 -7.89
N TYR A 470 -14.44 11.11 -8.65
CA TYR A 470 -15.85 11.13 -8.22
C TYR A 470 -16.27 12.44 -7.56
N ARG A 471 -15.98 13.58 -8.24
CA ARG A 471 -16.27 14.97 -7.84
C ARG A 471 -15.46 15.49 -6.65
N ARG A 472 -14.41 14.78 -6.21
CA ARG A 472 -13.51 15.22 -5.13
C ARG A 472 -12.24 15.81 -5.71
N ASP A 473 -11.68 16.78 -4.99
CA ASP A 473 -10.45 17.45 -5.38
C ASP A 473 -9.23 16.62 -4.90
N PRO A 474 -8.47 15.95 -5.80
CA PRO A 474 -7.32 15.15 -5.42
C PRO A 474 -6.15 16.04 -5.05
N ARG A 475 -5.64 15.92 -3.83
CA ARG A 475 -4.42 16.62 -3.36
C ARG A 475 -3.17 15.80 -3.57
N ALA A 476 -3.24 14.50 -3.28
CA ALA A 476 -2.11 13.58 -3.37
C ALA A 476 -2.55 12.19 -3.82
N LEU A 477 -1.59 11.42 -4.30
CA LEU A 477 -1.77 10.05 -4.79
C LEU A 477 -0.82 9.11 -4.06
N LEU A 478 -1.28 7.88 -3.87
CA LEU A 478 -0.48 6.75 -3.42
C LEU A 478 -0.91 5.50 -4.20
N VAL A 479 0.05 4.68 -4.58
CA VAL A 479 -0.22 3.41 -5.23
C VAL A 479 0.05 2.28 -4.24
N ILE A 480 -0.94 1.43 -4.03
CA ILE A 480 -0.77 0.18 -3.30
C ILE A 480 -0.75 -0.94 -4.31
N ASP A 481 0.43 -1.44 -4.57
CA ASP A 481 0.64 -2.49 -5.55
C ASP A 481 0.75 -3.85 -4.85
N ASN A 482 -0.29 -4.67 -5.05
CA ASN A 482 -0.36 -6.05 -4.56
C ASN A 482 -0.06 -7.06 -5.68
N SER A 483 0.50 -6.60 -6.80
CA SER A 483 0.82 -7.45 -7.94
C SER A 483 2.03 -8.35 -7.69
N LEU A 484 2.24 -9.28 -8.63
CA LEU A 484 3.43 -10.13 -8.64
C LEU A 484 4.69 -9.28 -8.86
N ARG A 485 5.60 -9.28 -7.89
CA ARG A 485 6.88 -8.53 -7.95
C ARG A 485 8.07 -9.46 -7.86
N GLU A 486 9.16 -9.09 -8.53
CA GLU A 486 10.44 -9.77 -8.37
C GLU A 486 11.01 -9.47 -6.98
N THR A 487 10.89 -10.42 -6.05
CA THR A 487 11.38 -10.29 -4.66
C THR A 487 12.82 -10.72 -4.49
N THR A 488 13.29 -11.63 -5.32
CA THR A 488 14.68 -12.02 -5.49
C THR A 488 14.89 -12.40 -6.95
N ARG A 489 16.14 -12.40 -7.44
CA ARG A 489 16.47 -12.63 -8.85
C ARG A 489 15.73 -13.85 -9.42
N GLY A 490 14.87 -13.62 -10.41
CA GLY A 490 14.05 -14.63 -11.07
C GLY A 490 12.91 -15.21 -10.23
N VAL A 491 12.57 -14.58 -9.10
CA VAL A 491 11.48 -15.03 -8.22
C VAL A 491 10.45 -13.92 -8.08
N TYR A 492 9.26 -14.20 -8.56
CA TYR A 492 8.11 -13.29 -8.55
C TYR A 492 7.10 -13.78 -7.52
N SER A 493 6.70 -12.93 -6.59
CA SER A 493 5.80 -13.33 -5.51
C SER A 493 4.81 -12.24 -5.13
N THR A 494 3.68 -12.66 -4.57
CA THR A 494 2.70 -11.81 -3.91
C THR A 494 2.09 -12.53 -2.72
N THR A 495 1.52 -11.77 -1.78
CA THR A 495 0.77 -12.31 -0.63
C THR A 495 -0.71 -12.12 -0.87
N VAL A 496 -1.48 -13.19 -0.66
CA VAL A 496 -2.92 -13.21 -0.90
C VAL A 496 -3.66 -13.81 0.29
N ARG A 497 -4.93 -13.44 0.46
CA ARG A 497 -5.85 -14.08 1.39
C ARG A 497 -7.00 -14.70 0.61
N LEU A 498 -7.14 -16.02 0.70
CA LEU A 498 -8.21 -16.78 0.05
C LEU A 498 -9.24 -17.19 1.10
N ASN A 499 -10.42 -16.59 1.03
CA ASN A 499 -11.45 -16.74 2.06
C ASN A 499 -12.25 -18.05 1.97
N THR A 500 -12.08 -18.82 0.91
CA THR A 500 -12.84 -20.05 0.67
C THR A 500 -11.90 -21.24 0.49
N ALA A 501 -12.15 -22.32 1.22
CA ALA A 501 -11.46 -23.58 1.02
C ALA A 501 -11.87 -24.21 -0.30
N GLY A 502 -10.97 -24.96 -0.91
CA GLY A 502 -11.23 -25.63 -2.18
C GLY A 502 -10.00 -25.73 -3.07
N ARG A 503 -10.23 -26.14 -4.30
CA ARG A 503 -9.21 -26.16 -5.35
C ARG A 503 -9.30 -24.90 -6.18
N TYR A 504 -8.16 -24.36 -6.54
CA TYR A 504 -8.02 -23.19 -7.39
C TYR A 504 -7.12 -23.51 -8.57
N ASP A 505 -7.47 -23.01 -9.73
CA ASP A 505 -6.61 -22.93 -10.90
C ASP A 505 -5.85 -21.61 -10.83
N VAL A 506 -4.52 -21.69 -10.89
CA VAL A 506 -3.63 -20.53 -10.91
C VAL A 506 -3.21 -20.31 -12.36
N ALA A 507 -4.00 -19.54 -13.09
CA ALA A 507 -3.75 -19.20 -14.48
C ALA A 507 -2.56 -18.25 -14.55
N PHE A 508 -1.53 -18.63 -15.29
CA PHE A 508 -0.27 -17.90 -15.42
C PHE A 508 -0.02 -17.57 -16.90
N LEU A 509 0.44 -16.34 -17.14
CA LEU A 509 0.88 -15.87 -18.43
C LEU A 509 2.21 -15.14 -18.30
N LEU A 510 3.15 -15.46 -19.17
CA LEU A 510 4.32 -14.66 -19.50
C LEU A 510 4.23 -14.30 -20.98
N ASP A 511 4.44 -13.02 -21.32
CA ASP A 511 4.28 -12.57 -22.71
C ASP A 511 5.55 -12.74 -23.55
N SER A 512 6.72 -12.62 -22.96
CA SER A 512 7.98 -12.75 -23.66
C SER A 512 9.02 -13.58 -22.86
N PRO A 513 9.28 -14.84 -23.28
CA PRO A 513 8.58 -15.61 -24.31
C PRO A 513 7.12 -15.91 -23.88
N ARG A 514 6.24 -16.14 -24.86
CA ARG A 514 4.82 -16.37 -24.55
C ARG A 514 4.59 -17.76 -23.98
N VAL A 515 4.38 -17.82 -22.67
CA VAL A 515 4.10 -19.05 -21.93
C VAL A 515 2.77 -18.91 -21.20
N VAL A 516 1.86 -19.88 -21.40
CA VAL A 516 0.58 -19.99 -20.71
C VAL A 516 0.51 -21.33 -20.00
N ASN A 517 0.26 -21.34 -18.71
CA ASN A 517 0.04 -22.54 -17.93
C ASN A 517 -0.92 -22.30 -16.77
N CYS A 518 -1.61 -23.34 -16.32
CA CYS A 518 -2.41 -23.31 -15.11
C CYS A 518 -1.82 -24.30 -14.08
N PHE A 519 -1.45 -23.75 -12.93
CA PHE A 519 -1.02 -24.54 -11.78
C PHE A 519 -2.21 -24.79 -10.87
N GLU A 520 -2.09 -25.74 -9.96
CA GLU A 520 -3.13 -26.06 -8.99
C GLU A 520 -2.76 -25.56 -7.60
N LEU A 521 -3.71 -24.92 -6.93
CA LEU A 521 -3.59 -24.56 -5.53
C LEU A 521 -4.74 -25.20 -4.74
N THR A 522 -4.41 -25.88 -3.65
CA THR A 522 -5.41 -26.38 -2.71
C THR A 522 -5.37 -25.53 -1.46
N VAL A 523 -6.50 -24.95 -1.11
CA VAL A 523 -6.73 -24.19 0.12
C VAL A 523 -7.53 -25.09 1.06
N ALA A 524 -6.95 -25.40 2.21
CA ALA A 524 -7.61 -26.22 3.21
C ALA A 524 -8.64 -25.41 4.03
N GLU A 525 -9.58 -26.12 4.66
CA GLU A 525 -10.44 -25.49 5.64
C GLU A 525 -9.61 -24.96 6.83
N ASN A 526 -9.97 -23.80 7.34
CA ASN A 526 -9.33 -23.27 8.54
C ASN A 526 -9.85 -24.03 9.76
N PRO A 527 -8.99 -24.73 10.52
CA PRO A 527 -9.45 -25.49 11.69
C PRO A 527 -10.00 -24.59 12.80
N ASN A 528 -9.63 -23.31 12.81
CA ASN A 528 -10.06 -22.32 13.78
C ASN A 528 -11.41 -21.65 13.41
N VAL A 529 -11.95 -21.94 12.21
CA VAL A 529 -13.21 -21.41 11.72
C VAL A 529 -14.25 -22.55 11.58
N PRO A 530 -15.46 -22.44 12.14
CA PRO A 530 -16.48 -23.49 12.06
C PRO A 530 -16.85 -23.82 10.60
N LYS A 531 -17.11 -25.11 10.34
CA LYS A 531 -17.46 -25.63 8.99
C LYS A 531 -18.70 -24.98 8.42
N LYS A 532 -18.60 -24.56 7.15
CA LYS A 532 -19.70 -24.06 6.33
C LYS A 532 -20.70 -25.16 5.98
N THR A 533 -21.98 -24.85 6.18
CA THR A 533 -23.08 -25.51 5.47
C THR A 533 -23.50 -24.58 4.34
N GLU A 534 -23.48 -25.05 3.08
CA GLU A 534 -24.05 -24.30 1.95
C GLU A 534 -25.54 -24.10 2.18
N THR A 535 -25.91 -22.90 2.54
CA THR A 535 -27.31 -22.54 2.78
C THR A 535 -27.67 -21.30 1.97
N ALA A 536 -28.75 -21.40 1.20
CA ALA A 536 -29.31 -20.23 0.54
C ALA A 536 -29.63 -19.17 1.60
N ILE A 537 -29.09 -17.97 1.40
CA ILE A 537 -29.19 -16.87 2.38
C ILE A 537 -30.30 -15.91 1.97
N LYS A 538 -31.12 -15.52 2.94
CA LYS A 538 -32.11 -14.46 2.82
C LYS A 538 -31.71 -13.32 3.74
N ILE A 539 -31.68 -12.11 3.20
CA ILE A 539 -31.44 -10.90 3.98
C ILE A 539 -32.74 -10.12 4.06
N GLU A 540 -33.17 -9.83 5.27
CA GLU A 540 -34.39 -9.09 5.54
C GLU A 540 -34.10 -7.80 6.30
N PRO A 541 -34.59 -6.63 5.81
CA PRO A 541 -34.46 -5.39 6.58
C PRO A 541 -35.30 -5.48 7.85
N VAL A 542 -34.78 -4.95 8.95
CA VAL A 542 -35.53 -4.83 10.19
C VAL A 542 -36.62 -3.75 10.06
N VAL A 543 -36.39 -2.73 9.26
CA VAL A 543 -37.33 -1.66 8.94
C VAL A 543 -37.59 -1.66 7.43
N LYS A 544 -38.85 -1.77 7.01
CA LYS A 544 -39.24 -1.91 5.61
C LYS A 544 -39.10 -0.63 4.79
N GLU A 545 -39.30 0.55 5.38
CA GLU A 545 -39.13 1.84 4.73
C GLU A 545 -37.95 2.58 5.39
N ALA A 546 -36.85 2.64 4.67
CA ALA A 546 -35.65 3.29 5.15
C ALA A 546 -35.49 4.67 4.50
N VAL A 547 -35.82 5.71 5.26
CA VAL A 547 -35.57 7.11 4.89
C VAL A 547 -34.44 7.64 5.78
N ALA A 548 -33.41 8.17 5.15
CA ALA A 548 -32.25 8.78 5.80
C ALA A 548 -32.24 10.29 5.55
N ASN A 549 -31.62 11.06 6.43
CA ASN A 549 -31.35 12.48 6.21
C ASN A 549 -29.92 12.66 5.71
N ALA A 550 -29.72 13.38 4.62
CA ALA A 550 -28.40 13.71 4.10
C ALA A 550 -27.57 14.46 5.16
N GLY A 551 -26.31 14.10 5.30
CA GLY A 551 -25.42 14.65 6.31
C GLY A 551 -25.56 14.03 7.72
N THR A 552 -26.54 13.16 7.94
CA THR A 552 -26.78 12.54 9.25
C THR A 552 -26.47 11.05 9.21
N ARG A 553 -25.84 10.51 10.27
CA ARG A 553 -25.54 9.08 10.36
C ARG A 553 -26.82 8.27 10.35
N PHE A 554 -26.89 7.28 9.47
CA PHE A 554 -27.99 6.36 9.33
C PHE A 554 -27.52 4.94 9.60
N ASN A 555 -28.22 4.23 10.50
CA ASN A 555 -27.94 2.85 10.85
C ASN A 555 -28.82 1.91 10.03
N VAL A 556 -28.21 1.00 9.31
CA VAL A 556 -28.86 -0.06 8.53
C VAL A 556 -28.88 -1.32 9.35
N ARG A 557 -30.09 -1.78 9.72
CA ARG A 557 -30.30 -3.02 10.46
C ARG A 557 -31.01 -4.04 9.60
N PHE A 558 -30.49 -5.27 9.61
CA PHE A 558 -31.03 -6.36 8.80
C PHE A 558 -30.77 -7.71 9.47
N LYS A 559 -31.62 -8.69 9.16
CA LYS A 559 -31.47 -10.09 9.57
C LYS A 559 -30.85 -10.90 8.46
N VAL A 560 -29.96 -11.81 8.83
CA VAL A 560 -29.40 -12.81 7.94
C VAL A 560 -29.98 -14.16 8.31
N LEU A 561 -30.73 -14.74 7.39
CA LEU A 561 -31.51 -15.97 7.62
C LEU A 561 -31.07 -17.05 6.64
N ASP A 562 -31.16 -18.29 7.06
CA ASP A 562 -31.18 -19.42 6.16
C ASP A 562 -32.50 -19.41 5.37
N ALA A 563 -32.42 -19.34 4.05
CA ALA A 563 -33.62 -19.18 3.22
C ALA A 563 -34.55 -20.40 3.21
N LYS A 564 -34.02 -21.60 3.56
CA LYS A 564 -34.81 -22.84 3.61
C LYS A 564 -35.49 -23.05 4.95
N THR A 565 -34.78 -22.78 6.05
CA THR A 565 -35.24 -23.07 7.41
C THR A 565 -35.79 -21.85 8.13
N GLY A 566 -35.51 -20.63 7.65
CA GLY A 566 -35.81 -19.38 8.34
C GLY A 566 -34.94 -19.13 9.58
N THR A 567 -33.94 -20.00 9.83
CA THR A 567 -33.10 -19.90 11.02
C THR A 567 -32.11 -18.73 10.89
N ALA A 568 -32.00 -17.92 11.93
CA ALA A 568 -31.07 -16.80 11.96
C ALA A 568 -29.61 -17.28 11.96
N LYS A 569 -28.76 -16.65 11.13
CA LYS A 569 -27.32 -16.84 11.12
C LYS A 569 -26.69 -15.87 12.09
N THR A 570 -26.07 -16.37 13.13
CA THR A 570 -25.44 -15.58 14.21
C THR A 570 -23.92 -15.58 14.06
N ASN A 571 -23.25 -14.60 14.66
CA ASN A 571 -21.80 -14.54 14.80
C ASN A 571 -21.00 -14.54 13.46
N LEU A 572 -21.54 -13.87 12.42
CA LEU A 572 -20.79 -13.64 11.19
C LEU A 572 -19.86 -12.43 11.40
N GLU A 573 -18.57 -12.64 11.21
CA GLU A 573 -17.54 -11.60 11.33
C GLU A 573 -17.11 -11.07 9.96
N ASP A 574 -17.43 -11.79 8.89
CA ASP A 574 -17.03 -11.52 7.51
C ASP A 574 -18.15 -10.95 6.63
N LEU A 575 -19.20 -10.41 7.26
CA LEU A 575 -20.33 -9.83 6.52
C LEU A 575 -20.00 -8.42 6.03
N ASN A 576 -19.51 -8.34 4.80
CA ASN A 576 -19.16 -7.09 4.12
C ASN A 576 -20.41 -6.45 3.50
N VAL A 577 -20.59 -5.17 3.73
CA VAL A 577 -21.71 -4.37 3.23
C VAL A 577 -21.20 -3.27 2.33
N LEU A 578 -21.70 -3.22 1.12
CA LEU A 578 -21.45 -2.14 0.16
C LEU A 578 -22.67 -1.23 0.11
N VAL A 579 -22.51 0.03 0.50
CA VAL A 579 -23.53 1.08 0.30
C VAL A 579 -23.12 1.89 -0.92
N PHE A 580 -24.04 2.08 -1.85
CA PHE A 580 -23.80 2.66 -3.16
C PHE A 580 -24.87 3.71 -3.50
N LEU A 581 -24.47 4.95 -3.76
CA LEU A 581 -25.37 6.00 -4.24
C LEU A 581 -25.52 5.91 -5.77
N SER A 582 -26.72 5.72 -6.27
CA SER A 582 -27.00 5.75 -7.70
C SER A 582 -26.77 7.17 -8.28
N PRO A 583 -26.08 7.34 -9.44
CA PRO A 583 -25.55 6.32 -10.37
C PRO A 583 -24.08 5.91 -10.15
N GLY A 584 -23.49 6.03 -8.95
CA GLY A 584 -22.15 5.52 -8.67
C GLY A 584 -21.09 6.56 -8.33
N ILE A 585 -21.53 7.76 -7.97
CA ILE A 585 -20.62 8.85 -7.57
C ILE A 585 -20.13 8.77 -6.13
N TRP A 586 -20.73 7.88 -5.34
CA TRP A 586 -20.34 7.63 -3.96
C TRP A 586 -20.61 6.16 -3.59
N GLN A 587 -19.68 5.55 -2.89
CA GLN A 587 -19.87 4.25 -2.23
C GLN A 587 -18.96 4.12 -1.00
N GLN A 588 -19.37 3.25 -0.10
CA GLN A 588 -18.64 2.91 1.11
C GLN A 588 -18.76 1.40 1.34
N ARG A 589 -17.66 0.77 1.77
CA ARG A 589 -17.64 -0.62 2.21
C ARG A 589 -17.36 -0.67 3.70
N ASP A 590 -18.08 -1.54 4.41
CA ASP A 590 -17.89 -1.77 5.83
C ASP A 590 -18.29 -3.20 6.21
N PHE A 591 -17.82 -3.68 7.35
CA PHE A 591 -18.29 -4.93 7.93
C PHE A 591 -19.45 -4.67 8.89
N ALA A 592 -20.55 -5.41 8.74
CA ALA A 592 -21.66 -5.30 9.67
C ALA A 592 -21.30 -5.96 11.02
N LYS A 593 -21.73 -5.33 12.09
CA LYS A 593 -21.56 -5.85 13.46
C LYS A 593 -22.79 -6.64 13.88
N SER A 594 -22.61 -7.80 14.49
CA SER A 594 -23.70 -8.54 15.11
C SER A 594 -24.20 -7.79 16.33
N ILE A 595 -25.52 -7.59 16.41
CA ILE A 595 -26.19 -6.99 17.56
C ILE A 595 -27.13 -8.00 18.29
N GLY A 596 -26.99 -9.29 17.96
CA GLY A 596 -27.74 -10.40 18.56
C GLY A 596 -28.85 -10.95 17.68
N GLU A 597 -29.32 -12.16 17.97
CA GLU A 597 -30.43 -12.83 17.31
C GLU A 597 -30.40 -12.87 15.77
N GLY A 598 -29.19 -12.91 15.18
CA GLY A 598 -29.02 -12.88 13.73
C GLY A 598 -29.29 -11.50 13.09
N VAL A 599 -29.39 -10.47 13.91
CA VAL A 599 -29.48 -9.08 13.46
C VAL A 599 -28.08 -8.49 13.38
N TYR A 600 -27.83 -7.79 12.28
CA TYR A 600 -26.58 -7.10 12.00
C TYR A 600 -26.83 -5.62 11.75
N GLU A 601 -25.87 -4.79 12.11
CA GLU A 601 -25.92 -3.35 11.93
C GLU A 601 -24.66 -2.85 11.22
N THR A 602 -24.85 -1.97 10.27
CA THR A 602 -23.82 -1.10 9.70
C THR A 602 -24.31 0.33 9.68
N SER A 603 -23.43 1.31 9.50
CA SER A 603 -23.82 2.71 9.44
C SER A 603 -23.06 3.47 8.36
N PHE A 604 -23.72 4.47 7.78
CA PHE A 604 -23.09 5.41 6.86
C PHE A 604 -23.70 6.80 7.02
N VAL A 605 -23.02 7.80 6.46
CA VAL A 605 -23.54 9.16 6.38
C VAL A 605 -23.82 9.46 4.90
N PRO A 606 -25.11 9.57 4.49
CA PRO A 606 -25.41 9.92 3.11
C PRO A 606 -24.89 11.33 2.79
N PRO A 607 -23.95 11.53 1.83
CA PRO A 607 -23.42 12.86 1.52
C PRO A 607 -24.43 13.76 0.82
N SER A 608 -25.46 13.20 0.20
CA SER A 608 -26.49 13.95 -0.52
C SER A 608 -27.83 13.19 -0.53
N ALA A 609 -28.90 13.90 -0.84
CA ALA A 609 -30.18 13.29 -1.17
C ALA A 609 -30.05 12.39 -2.41
N GLY A 610 -30.72 11.24 -2.41
CA GLY A 610 -30.69 10.29 -3.51
C GLY A 610 -31.08 8.87 -3.08
N VAL A 611 -30.99 7.94 -4.01
CA VAL A 611 -31.27 6.52 -3.77
C VAL A 611 -29.98 5.77 -3.49
N TYR A 612 -29.92 5.11 -2.36
CA TYR A 612 -28.80 4.29 -1.94
C TYR A 612 -29.20 2.82 -1.99
N TYR A 613 -28.33 2.00 -2.59
CA TYR A 613 -28.47 0.55 -2.59
C TYR A 613 -27.47 -0.07 -1.62
N VAL A 614 -27.92 -1.06 -0.87
CA VAL A 614 -27.07 -1.78 0.11
C VAL A 614 -26.96 -3.23 -0.34
N PHE A 615 -25.74 -3.65 -0.67
CA PHE A 615 -25.39 -5.00 -1.11
C PHE A 615 -24.61 -5.71 -0.02
N PHE A 616 -24.66 -7.05 -0.05
CA PHE A 616 -24.07 -7.90 0.99
C PHE A 616 -23.16 -8.97 0.40
N GLN A 617 -22.04 -9.20 1.06
CA GLN A 617 -21.09 -10.24 0.71
C GLN A 617 -20.59 -10.92 1.99
N SER A 618 -20.49 -12.25 1.99
CA SER A 618 -19.87 -13.01 3.06
C SER A 618 -19.18 -14.23 2.47
N ALA A 619 -17.89 -14.30 2.64
CA ALA A 619 -17.12 -15.45 2.17
C ALA A 619 -17.53 -16.71 2.96
N SER A 620 -17.80 -16.57 4.28
CA SER A 620 -18.24 -17.68 5.13
C SER A 620 -19.59 -18.25 4.69
N LEU A 621 -20.46 -17.50 4.08
CA LEU A 621 -21.75 -17.93 3.56
C LEU A 621 -21.75 -18.24 2.06
N GLY A 622 -20.64 -18.01 1.36
CA GLY A 622 -20.56 -18.10 -0.11
C GLY A 622 -21.39 -17.03 -0.83
N LEU A 623 -21.81 -15.97 -0.12
CA LEU A 623 -22.65 -14.90 -0.65
C LEU A 623 -21.81 -13.85 -1.36
N GLN A 624 -22.14 -13.52 -2.63
CA GLN A 624 -21.54 -12.45 -3.39
C GLN A 624 -22.48 -11.24 -3.50
N PHE A 625 -21.97 -10.02 -3.71
CA PHE A 625 -22.78 -8.80 -3.81
C PHE A 625 -23.90 -8.88 -4.86
N ASN A 626 -23.70 -9.62 -5.95
CA ASN A 626 -24.66 -9.79 -7.04
C ASN A 626 -25.66 -10.90 -6.80
N GLN A 627 -25.61 -11.62 -5.69
CA GLN A 627 -26.48 -12.77 -5.39
C GLN A 627 -27.61 -12.43 -4.40
N SER A 628 -27.54 -11.27 -3.77
CA SER A 628 -28.61 -10.81 -2.87
C SER A 628 -29.39 -9.65 -3.48
N THR A 629 -30.69 -9.61 -3.21
CA THR A 629 -31.50 -8.41 -3.50
C THR A 629 -30.99 -7.26 -2.64
N PRO A 630 -30.62 -6.11 -3.22
CA PRO A 630 -30.16 -4.97 -2.43
C PRO A 630 -31.29 -4.38 -1.59
N LEU A 631 -30.94 -3.87 -0.42
CA LEU A 631 -31.85 -2.99 0.32
C LEU A 631 -31.78 -1.60 -0.30
N THR A 632 -32.92 -0.92 -0.38
CA THR A 632 -33.01 0.44 -0.90
C THR A 632 -33.25 1.42 0.22
N ILE A 633 -32.49 2.51 0.25
CA ILE A 633 -32.62 3.59 1.23
C ILE A 633 -32.77 4.90 0.47
N GLN A 634 -33.80 5.66 0.78
CA GLN A 634 -34.03 6.98 0.22
C GLN A 634 -33.44 8.03 1.17
N ALA A 635 -32.40 8.75 0.73
CA ALA A 635 -31.92 9.91 1.48
C ALA A 635 -32.62 11.18 0.99
N VAL A 636 -33.12 11.98 1.93
CA VAL A 636 -33.77 13.28 1.70
C VAL A 636 -32.89 14.42 2.20
N LYS A 637 -33.09 15.63 1.67
CA LYS A 637 -32.44 16.83 2.23
C LYS A 637 -33.06 17.14 3.60
N ASN A 638 -32.23 17.55 4.55
CA ASN A 638 -32.70 18.19 5.78
C ASN A 638 -33.34 19.55 5.49
#